data_5109e81e995115ebb631927fa88b36f6
#
_entry.id   5109e81e995115ebb631927fa88b36f6
#
_cell.length_a   1.000
_cell.length_b   1.000
_cell.length_c   1.000
_cell.angle_alpha   90.00
_cell.angle_beta   90.00
_cell.angle_gamma   90.00
#
_symmetry.space_group_name_H-M   'P 1'
#
loop_
_entity.id
_entity.type
_entity.pdbx_description
1 polymer ?
#
loop_
_entity_poly.entity_id
_entity_poly.type
_entity_poly.pdbx_seq_one_letter_code
_entity_poly.pdbx_strand_id
1 'polypeptide(L)'
;YSDNEDLTMRKILVISIILSTVVLAQNDGLVKTYYPSGALETEGNYTNGVRDGLWTFWYEGEVYQDYGEDGEPNTQDEGEGNSEWDSTETVLLDLDGDTFFDPPKKQMEGSYLLGNREGLWTTWYLNSMRKEESNYTSGKLNGTIIRWYENGNKSEDGVYETGKQNGIWIWYYETGIKKEQTRFVDGQQDGLWLQWFTDGAKKSERKFTNGERDSLWTSWYENGNKKFQATYANGKLNGNWTSWYENGIIKEKTGSYS
;
A
#
# COMPACT_ATOMS: atom_id res chain seq x y z
N TYR A 1 -2.73 -6.90 -55.02
CA TYR A 1 -2.31 -7.86 -54.00
C TYR A 1 -0.86 -7.62 -53.57
N SER A 2 -0.48 -6.43 -53.02
CA SER A 2 0.87 -6.22 -52.44
C SER A 2 0.93 -5.13 -51.37
N ASP A 3 -0.18 -4.44 -51.05
CA ASP A 3 -0.09 -3.25 -50.18
C ASP A 3 -0.48 -3.48 -48.72
N ASN A 4 -0.96 -4.69 -48.37
CA ASN A 4 -1.37 -4.99 -46.99
C ASN A 4 -0.30 -5.66 -46.11
N GLU A 5 0.79 -6.15 -46.69
CA GLU A 5 1.88 -6.76 -45.87
C GLU A 5 2.89 -5.74 -45.35
N ASP A 6 3.05 -4.60 -46.03
CA ASP A 6 4.02 -3.55 -45.66
C ASP A 6 3.56 -2.75 -44.43
N LEU A 7 2.24 -2.60 -44.23
CA LEU A 7 1.70 -1.88 -43.08
C LEU A 7 1.81 -2.69 -41.78
N THR A 8 1.74 -4.04 -41.88
CA THR A 8 1.85 -4.94 -40.73
C THR A 8 3.30 -5.09 -40.26
N MET A 9 4.25 -5.05 -41.22
CA MET A 9 5.69 -5.11 -40.90
C MET A 9 6.21 -3.81 -40.29
N ARG A 10 5.67 -2.65 -40.70
CA ARG A 10 6.04 -1.37 -40.07
C ARG A 10 5.53 -1.23 -38.65
N LYS A 11 4.33 -1.77 -38.31
CA LYS A 11 3.82 -1.81 -36.93
C LYS A 11 4.61 -2.76 -36.04
N ILE A 12 5.15 -3.85 -36.58
CA ILE A 12 5.98 -4.80 -35.83
C ILE A 12 7.40 -4.25 -35.61
N LEU A 13 7.92 -3.41 -36.50
CA LEU A 13 9.27 -2.86 -36.39
C LEU A 13 9.37 -1.72 -35.36
N VAL A 14 8.28 -1.02 -35.08
CA VAL A 14 8.24 0.03 -34.05
C VAL A 14 8.16 -0.58 -32.62
N ILE A 15 7.60 -1.78 -32.49
CA ILE A 15 7.49 -2.48 -31.18
C ILE A 15 8.80 -3.18 -30.78
N SER A 16 9.72 -3.43 -31.71
CA SER A 16 10.97 -4.18 -31.43
C SER A 16 12.18 -3.34 -31.03
N ILE A 17 12.09 -2.00 -30.98
CA ILE A 17 13.25 -1.14 -30.67
C ILE A 17 13.24 -0.59 -29.23
N ILE A 18 12.19 -0.82 -28.45
CA ILE A 18 12.07 -0.28 -27.06
C ILE A 18 12.51 -1.30 -25.97
N LEU A 19 13.08 -2.43 -26.33
CA LEU A 19 13.57 -3.43 -25.37
C LEU A 19 15.10 -3.50 -25.27
N SER A 20 15.79 -2.37 -25.43
CA SER A 20 17.13 -2.22 -24.91
C SER A 20 17.11 -1.09 -23.88
N THR A 21 16.96 -1.45 -22.61
CA THR A 21 17.39 -0.59 -21.52
C THR A 21 18.87 -0.31 -21.69
N VAL A 22 19.17 0.75 -22.43
CA VAL A 22 20.48 1.37 -22.34
C VAL A 22 20.55 1.92 -20.92
N VAL A 23 21.30 1.26 -20.05
CA VAL A 23 21.83 1.88 -18.86
C VAL A 23 22.86 2.91 -19.35
N LEU A 24 22.37 4.02 -19.88
CA LEU A 24 23.15 5.23 -20.00
C LEU A 24 23.48 5.63 -18.55
N ALA A 25 24.73 6.01 -18.29
CA ALA A 25 25.11 6.66 -17.05
C ALA A 25 24.01 7.70 -16.77
N GLN A 26 23.23 7.49 -15.72
CA GLN A 26 22.10 8.35 -15.40
C GLN A 26 22.66 9.74 -15.13
N ASN A 27 22.40 10.66 -16.04
CA ASN A 27 22.81 12.06 -15.87
C ASN A 27 22.08 12.59 -14.63
N ASP A 28 22.80 13.38 -13.83
CA ASP A 28 22.19 14.14 -12.74
C ASP A 28 21.10 15.08 -13.29
N GLY A 29 20.08 15.32 -12.50
CA GLY A 29 18.96 16.18 -12.85
C GLY A 29 17.61 15.46 -12.92
N LEU A 30 16.63 16.19 -13.46
CA LEU A 30 15.27 15.70 -13.60
C LEU A 30 15.19 14.56 -14.63
N VAL A 31 14.61 13.45 -14.22
CA VAL A 31 14.37 12.27 -15.07
C VAL A 31 12.89 11.93 -15.05
N LYS A 32 12.35 11.63 -16.24
CA LYS A 32 11.01 11.07 -16.42
C LYS A 32 11.13 9.71 -17.10
N THR A 33 10.34 8.75 -16.65
CA THR A 33 10.15 7.47 -17.33
C THR A 33 8.71 7.32 -17.75
N TYR A 34 8.48 6.50 -18.77
CA TYR A 34 7.17 6.34 -19.36
C TYR A 34 6.85 4.87 -19.52
N TYR A 35 5.59 4.52 -19.39
CA TYR A 35 5.04 3.21 -19.74
C TYR A 35 5.25 2.94 -21.24
N PRO A 36 5.17 1.69 -21.70
CA PRO A 36 5.21 1.36 -23.13
C PRO A 36 4.13 2.06 -23.97
N SER A 37 3.01 2.43 -23.34
CA SER A 37 1.93 3.22 -23.94
C SER A 37 2.31 4.68 -24.23
N GLY A 38 3.35 5.21 -23.57
CA GLY A 38 3.73 6.61 -23.59
C GLY A 38 3.26 7.41 -22.37
N ALA A 39 2.36 6.87 -21.54
CA ALA A 39 1.92 7.52 -20.30
C ALA A 39 3.08 7.68 -19.31
N LEU A 40 3.10 8.79 -18.56
CA LEU A 40 4.13 9.06 -17.57
C LEU A 40 4.08 8.02 -16.45
N GLU A 41 5.22 7.38 -16.16
CA GLU A 41 5.37 6.38 -15.12
C GLU A 41 6.02 6.94 -13.85
N THR A 42 7.16 7.64 -14.00
CA THR A 42 7.86 8.22 -12.86
C THR A 42 8.50 9.56 -13.19
N GLU A 43 8.64 10.41 -12.18
CA GLU A 43 9.39 11.66 -12.27
C GLU A 43 10.16 11.92 -10.97
N GLY A 44 11.42 12.39 -11.08
CA GLY A 44 12.25 12.77 -9.93
C GLY A 44 13.66 13.11 -10.34
N ASN A 45 14.49 13.50 -9.39
CA ASN A 45 15.85 13.91 -9.63
C ASN A 45 16.87 12.82 -9.29
N TYR A 46 17.97 12.79 -10.05
CA TYR A 46 19.19 12.07 -9.70
C TYR A 46 20.27 13.07 -9.32
N THR A 47 21.06 12.72 -8.32
CA THR A 47 22.28 13.43 -7.88
C THR A 47 23.38 12.40 -7.65
N ASN A 48 24.53 12.57 -8.32
CA ASN A 48 25.63 11.59 -8.32
C ASN A 48 25.16 10.16 -8.67
N GLY A 49 24.26 10.03 -9.63
CA GLY A 49 23.75 8.75 -10.14
C GLY A 49 22.77 8.01 -9.20
N VAL A 50 22.33 8.63 -8.11
CA VAL A 50 21.30 8.05 -7.20
C VAL A 50 20.09 8.97 -7.12
N ARG A 51 18.91 8.37 -6.80
CA ARG A 51 17.68 9.15 -6.58
C ARG A 51 17.86 10.11 -5.42
N ASP A 52 17.43 11.37 -5.62
CA ASP A 52 17.52 12.43 -4.62
C ASP A 52 16.31 13.36 -4.74
N GLY A 53 15.87 13.96 -3.61
CA GLY A 53 14.70 14.80 -3.58
C GLY A 53 13.37 14.08 -3.83
N LEU A 54 12.35 14.85 -4.23
CA LEU A 54 11.01 14.35 -4.44
C LEU A 54 10.94 13.43 -5.67
N TRP A 55 10.26 12.29 -5.50
CA TRP A 55 9.90 11.35 -6.56
C TRP A 55 8.42 11.08 -6.53
N THR A 56 7.79 11.12 -7.71
CA THR A 56 6.39 10.79 -7.91
C THR A 56 6.29 9.63 -8.90
N PHE A 57 5.35 8.73 -8.66
CA PHE A 57 5.04 7.56 -9.46
C PHE A 57 3.55 7.59 -9.75
N TRP A 58 3.17 7.20 -10.97
CA TRP A 58 1.78 7.18 -11.41
C TRP A 58 1.35 5.78 -11.80
N TYR A 59 0.06 5.51 -11.72
CA TYR A 59 -0.56 4.41 -12.44
C TYR A 59 -0.52 4.74 -13.94
N GLU A 60 -0.53 3.71 -14.79
CA GLU A 60 -0.68 3.90 -16.21
C GLU A 60 -2.01 4.62 -16.45
N GLY A 61 -1.97 5.80 -17.02
CA GLY A 61 -3.11 6.59 -17.43
C GLY A 61 -3.36 6.42 -18.92
N GLU A 62 -4.41 7.02 -19.38
CA GLU A 62 -4.72 7.10 -20.82
C GLU A 62 -3.73 8.00 -21.56
N VAL A 63 -3.62 7.79 -22.84
CA VAL A 63 -2.76 8.56 -23.73
C VAL A 63 -3.60 9.13 -24.86
N TYR A 64 -3.42 10.38 -25.14
CA TYR A 64 -4.09 11.08 -26.23
C TYR A 64 -3.05 11.58 -27.26
N GLN A 65 -3.53 11.89 -28.44
CA GLN A 65 -2.76 12.59 -29.44
C GLN A 65 -3.13 14.07 -29.43
N ASP A 66 -2.13 14.91 -29.13
CA ASP A 66 -2.26 16.37 -29.10
C ASP A 66 -2.20 16.90 -30.53
N TYR A 67 -3.32 17.38 -31.03
CA TYR A 67 -3.48 17.87 -32.39
C TYR A 67 -3.39 19.40 -32.51
N GLY A 68 -3.55 20.14 -31.45
CA GLY A 68 -3.67 21.60 -31.48
C GLY A 68 -4.98 22.11 -32.09
N GLU A 69 -5.01 23.40 -32.46
CA GLU A 69 -6.25 24.07 -32.91
C GLU A 69 -6.75 23.62 -34.29
N ASP A 70 -5.87 23.15 -35.18
CA ASP A 70 -6.25 22.76 -36.55
C ASP A 70 -6.73 21.31 -36.68
N GLY A 71 -6.61 20.51 -35.60
CA GLY A 71 -6.98 19.10 -35.57
C GLY A 71 -6.04 18.19 -36.38
N GLU A 72 -4.84 18.65 -36.75
CA GLU A 72 -3.83 17.89 -37.47
C GLU A 72 -2.57 17.71 -36.63
N PRO A 73 -1.98 16.51 -36.58
CA PRO A 73 -0.84 16.23 -35.70
C PRO A 73 0.45 16.90 -36.25
N ASN A 74 1.27 17.44 -35.33
CA ASN A 74 2.63 17.97 -35.59
C ASN A 74 2.68 19.18 -36.53
N THR A 75 1.71 20.09 -36.49
CA THR A 75 1.65 21.30 -37.32
C THR A 75 2.22 22.55 -36.64
N GLN A 76 2.51 22.54 -35.36
CA GLN A 76 3.05 23.65 -34.56
C GLN A 76 2.10 24.84 -34.40
N ASP A 77 0.82 24.62 -34.42
CA ASP A 77 -0.18 25.63 -34.09
C ASP A 77 -0.38 25.84 -32.57
N GLU A 78 -1.25 26.78 -32.22
CA GLU A 78 -1.54 27.07 -30.81
C GLU A 78 -2.24 25.87 -30.16
N GLY A 79 -1.68 25.40 -29.02
CA GLY A 79 -2.18 24.25 -28.27
C GLY A 79 -1.45 22.94 -28.56
N GLU A 80 -0.83 22.76 -29.76
CA GLU A 80 -0.09 21.52 -30.04
C GLU A 80 1.18 21.40 -29.18
N GLY A 81 1.37 20.21 -28.56
CA GLY A 81 2.50 19.95 -27.69
C GLY A 81 2.45 20.63 -26.33
N ASN A 82 1.29 21.19 -25.95
CA ASN A 82 1.11 21.81 -24.62
C ASN A 82 0.98 20.76 -23.49
N SER A 83 0.77 19.47 -23.84
CA SER A 83 0.54 18.36 -22.92
C SER A 83 -0.74 18.49 -22.10
N GLU A 84 -1.73 19.22 -22.61
CA GLU A 84 -3.07 19.36 -22.03
C GLU A 84 -4.10 18.81 -23.02
N TRP A 85 -4.93 17.86 -22.56
CA TRP A 85 -5.97 17.26 -23.40
C TRP A 85 -7.15 18.23 -23.59
N ASP A 86 -7.69 18.30 -24.80
CA ASP A 86 -8.95 18.94 -25.10
C ASP A 86 -9.92 18.01 -25.85
N SER A 87 -11.18 18.45 -26.01
CA SER A 87 -12.24 17.61 -26.59
C SER A 87 -12.08 17.33 -28.08
N THR A 88 -11.10 17.91 -28.77
CA THR A 88 -10.82 17.68 -30.19
C THR A 88 -9.77 16.60 -30.41
N GLU A 89 -9.04 16.23 -29.35
CA GLU A 89 -7.97 15.26 -29.40
C GLU A 89 -8.48 13.82 -29.29
N THR A 90 -7.73 12.89 -29.88
CA THR A 90 -8.08 11.47 -29.85
C THR A 90 -7.37 10.75 -28.72
N VAL A 91 -8.12 10.09 -27.86
CA VAL A 91 -7.54 9.17 -26.86
C VAL A 91 -6.95 7.96 -27.58
N LEU A 92 -5.61 7.80 -27.47
CA LEU A 92 -4.87 6.72 -28.13
C LEU A 92 -4.87 5.42 -27.28
N LEU A 93 -4.98 5.57 -25.96
CA LEU A 93 -5.13 4.47 -25.01
C LEU A 93 -6.30 4.80 -24.10
N ASP A 94 -7.43 4.19 -24.37
CA ASP A 94 -8.66 4.31 -23.60
C ASP A 94 -8.78 3.03 -22.75
N LEU A 95 -8.62 3.17 -21.43
CA LEU A 95 -8.56 2.05 -20.49
C LEU A 95 -9.94 1.58 -20.02
N ASP A 96 -10.93 2.45 -20.08
CA ASP A 96 -12.29 2.14 -19.59
C ASP A 96 -13.36 2.13 -20.71
N GLY A 97 -13.03 2.61 -21.90
CA GLY A 97 -13.87 2.56 -23.09
C GLY A 97 -14.91 3.69 -23.17
N ASP A 98 -14.69 4.78 -22.45
CA ASP A 98 -15.66 5.90 -22.42
C ASP A 98 -15.34 7.02 -23.41
N THR A 99 -14.18 6.97 -24.10
CA THR A 99 -13.69 7.95 -25.09
C THR A 99 -13.29 9.32 -24.54
N PHE A 100 -13.22 9.48 -23.22
CA PHE A 100 -12.69 10.65 -22.54
C PHE A 100 -11.28 10.37 -22.01
N PHE A 101 -10.42 11.39 -21.97
CA PHE A 101 -9.08 11.25 -21.40
C PHE A 101 -9.09 11.24 -19.89
N ASP A 102 -8.61 10.12 -19.29
CA ASP A 102 -8.34 9.98 -17.88
C ASP A 102 -6.84 10.19 -17.57
N PRO A 103 -6.46 11.31 -16.93
CA PRO A 103 -5.06 11.58 -16.65
C PRO A 103 -4.45 10.55 -15.69
N PRO A 104 -3.14 10.33 -15.74
CA PRO A 104 -2.45 9.42 -14.82
C PRO A 104 -2.73 9.78 -13.36
N LYS A 105 -3.18 8.81 -12.55
CA LYS A 105 -3.44 8.98 -11.12
C LYS A 105 -2.17 8.67 -10.32
N LYS A 106 -1.86 9.46 -9.30
CA LYS A 106 -0.70 9.18 -8.44
C LYS A 106 -0.80 7.79 -7.81
N GLN A 107 0.26 7.02 -7.92
CA GLN A 107 0.44 5.74 -7.27
C GLN A 107 1.23 5.87 -5.97
N MET A 108 2.32 6.62 -5.99
CA MET A 108 3.22 6.78 -4.85
C MET A 108 4.01 8.07 -4.97
N GLU A 109 4.30 8.70 -3.83
CA GLU A 109 5.14 9.90 -3.74
C GLU A 109 5.94 9.90 -2.45
N GLY A 110 7.17 10.39 -2.50
CA GLY A 110 8.03 10.56 -1.33
C GLY A 110 9.42 11.02 -1.73
N SER A 111 10.24 11.32 -0.74
CA SER A 111 11.59 11.83 -0.98
C SER A 111 12.66 10.75 -0.80
N TYR A 112 13.70 10.87 -1.60
CA TYR A 112 14.96 10.15 -1.43
C TYR A 112 16.05 11.11 -0.93
N LEU A 113 16.94 10.57 -0.12
CA LEU A 113 18.20 11.20 0.26
C LEU A 113 19.33 10.20 0.00
N LEU A 114 20.26 10.56 -0.89
CA LEU A 114 21.37 9.68 -1.30
C LEU A 114 20.93 8.25 -1.68
N GLY A 115 19.85 8.14 -2.44
CA GLY A 115 19.30 6.87 -2.93
C GLY A 115 18.44 6.09 -1.94
N ASN A 116 18.29 6.57 -0.70
CA ASN A 116 17.45 5.94 0.32
C ASN A 116 16.14 6.72 0.50
N ARG A 117 15.03 6.00 0.75
CA ARG A 117 13.78 6.67 1.15
C ARG A 117 13.98 7.46 2.43
N GLU A 118 13.48 8.71 2.44
CA GLU A 118 13.58 9.63 3.59
C GLU A 118 12.25 10.35 3.79
N GLY A 119 11.86 10.58 5.04
CA GLY A 119 10.65 11.31 5.40
C GLY A 119 9.37 10.54 5.09
N LEU A 120 8.29 11.28 4.84
CA LEU A 120 6.96 10.74 4.57
C LEU A 120 6.88 10.20 3.15
N TRP A 121 6.37 8.97 3.02
CA TRP A 121 5.97 8.34 1.77
C TRP A 121 4.48 8.09 1.79
N THR A 122 3.79 8.48 0.72
CA THR A 122 2.36 8.27 0.54
C THR A 122 2.11 7.41 -0.69
N THR A 123 1.22 6.45 -0.58
CA THR A 123 0.71 5.66 -1.71
C THR A 123 -0.81 5.81 -1.79
N TRP A 124 -1.33 5.66 -2.98
CA TRP A 124 -2.76 5.78 -3.28
C TRP A 124 -3.28 4.53 -3.99
N TYR A 125 -4.56 4.28 -3.86
CA TYR A 125 -5.32 3.37 -4.71
C TYR A 125 -5.63 4.03 -6.06
N LEU A 126 -6.07 3.24 -7.03
CA LEU A 126 -6.45 3.74 -8.36
C LEU A 126 -7.63 4.72 -8.29
N ASN A 127 -8.52 4.58 -7.28
CA ASN A 127 -9.61 5.53 -6.99
C ASN A 127 -9.12 6.83 -6.32
N SER A 128 -7.81 7.10 -6.28
CA SER A 128 -7.16 8.24 -5.64
C SER A 128 -7.32 8.36 -4.11
N MET A 129 -7.93 7.36 -3.46
CA MET A 129 -7.94 7.29 -2.00
C MET A 129 -6.55 6.89 -1.48
N ARG A 130 -6.14 7.43 -0.32
CA ARG A 130 -4.88 7.04 0.32
C ARG A 130 -4.90 5.55 0.65
N LYS A 131 -3.79 4.87 0.34
CA LYS A 131 -3.55 3.47 0.65
C LYS A 131 -2.62 3.30 1.85
N GLU A 132 -1.53 4.05 1.87
CA GLU A 132 -0.54 4.01 2.95
C GLU A 132 0.15 5.36 3.09
N GLU A 133 0.41 5.75 4.34
CA GLU A 133 1.41 6.76 4.72
C GLU A 133 2.41 6.11 5.65
N SER A 134 3.70 6.24 5.33
CA SER A 134 4.79 5.60 6.08
C SER A 134 6.00 6.52 6.14
N ASN A 135 6.66 6.55 7.30
CA ASN A 135 7.85 7.37 7.51
C ASN A 135 9.12 6.52 7.41
N TYR A 136 10.13 7.08 6.74
CA TYR A 136 11.43 6.47 6.52
C TYR A 136 12.55 7.35 7.04
N THR A 137 13.60 6.70 7.52
CA THR A 137 14.90 7.32 7.81
C THR A 137 15.98 6.40 7.25
N SER A 138 16.83 6.93 6.36
CA SER A 138 17.91 6.18 5.71
C SER A 138 17.44 4.84 5.13
N GLY A 139 16.31 4.82 4.44
CA GLY A 139 15.71 3.66 3.76
C GLY A 139 14.98 2.67 4.67
N LYS A 140 14.94 2.89 5.98
CA LYS A 140 14.21 2.03 6.93
C LYS A 140 12.95 2.71 7.43
N LEU A 141 11.88 1.94 7.63
CA LEU A 141 10.69 2.43 8.31
C LEU A 141 11.06 2.94 9.70
N ASN A 142 10.75 4.21 9.98
CA ASN A 142 11.06 4.86 11.24
C ASN A 142 10.06 5.99 11.47
N GLY A 143 9.14 5.83 12.41
CA GLY A 143 8.01 6.70 12.66
C GLY A 143 6.67 6.02 12.40
N THR A 144 5.63 6.81 12.21
CA THR A 144 4.26 6.33 12.03
C THR A 144 4.07 5.63 10.68
N ILE A 145 3.20 4.63 10.70
CA ILE A 145 2.60 4.02 9.52
C ILE A 145 1.09 3.99 9.68
N ILE A 146 0.37 4.38 8.62
CA ILE A 146 -1.08 4.30 8.56
C ILE A 146 -1.45 3.68 7.23
N ARG A 147 -2.35 2.69 7.24
CA ARG A 147 -2.94 2.10 6.05
C ARG A 147 -4.45 2.27 6.05
N TRP A 148 -5.01 2.32 4.89
CA TRP A 148 -6.45 2.45 4.67
C TRP A 148 -6.94 1.37 3.72
N TYR A 149 -8.20 1.03 3.83
CA TYR A 149 -8.97 0.29 2.82
C TYR A 149 -9.37 1.23 1.67
N GLU A 150 -9.77 0.67 0.54
CA GLU A 150 -10.24 1.45 -0.62
C GLU A 150 -11.48 2.30 -0.34
N ASN A 151 -12.26 1.96 0.70
CA ASN A 151 -13.40 2.75 1.16
C ASN A 151 -13.01 3.95 2.04
N GLY A 152 -11.71 4.20 2.26
CA GLY A 152 -11.18 5.30 3.05
C GLY A 152 -11.12 5.06 4.56
N ASN A 153 -11.66 3.95 5.08
CA ASN A 153 -11.50 3.60 6.49
C ASN A 153 -10.09 3.09 6.77
N LYS A 154 -9.55 3.40 7.95
CA LYS A 154 -8.27 2.84 8.37
C LYS A 154 -8.32 1.32 8.40
N SER A 155 -7.25 0.67 7.91
CA SER A 155 -7.03 -0.77 8.03
C SER A 155 -6.00 -1.11 9.11
N GLU A 156 -5.01 -0.22 9.31
CA GLU A 156 -3.92 -0.43 10.24
C GLU A 156 -3.29 0.91 10.65
N ASP A 157 -2.88 1.06 11.90
CA ASP A 157 -1.97 2.12 12.34
C ASP A 157 -0.99 1.61 13.40
N GLY A 158 0.24 2.19 13.38
CA GLY A 158 1.29 1.81 14.30
C GLY A 158 2.54 2.68 14.14
N VAL A 159 3.59 2.24 14.80
CA VAL A 159 4.90 2.93 14.78
C VAL A 159 6.00 1.90 14.50
N TYR A 160 6.94 2.28 13.65
CA TYR A 160 8.22 1.60 13.48
C TYR A 160 9.34 2.40 14.14
N GLU A 161 10.28 1.71 14.72
CA GLU A 161 11.56 2.25 15.16
C GLU A 161 12.68 1.40 14.55
N THR A 162 13.52 2.05 13.73
CA THR A 162 14.64 1.40 13.01
C THR A 162 14.24 0.12 12.25
N GLY A 163 13.04 0.09 11.64
CA GLY A 163 12.51 -1.02 10.85
C GLY A 163 11.79 -2.11 11.67
N LYS A 164 11.64 -1.94 12.98
CA LYS A 164 10.91 -2.87 13.85
C LYS A 164 9.63 -2.23 14.37
N GLN A 165 8.57 -3.02 14.51
CA GLN A 165 7.34 -2.57 15.17
C GLN A 165 7.64 -2.15 16.62
N ASN A 166 7.13 -0.98 17.02
CA ASN A 166 7.26 -0.46 18.36
C ASN A 166 5.97 0.27 18.81
N GLY A 167 5.70 0.34 20.11
CA GLY A 167 4.50 0.99 20.61
C GLY A 167 3.21 0.22 20.31
N ILE A 168 2.09 0.93 20.31
CA ILE A 168 0.75 0.36 20.10
C ILE A 168 0.49 0.22 18.60
N TRP A 169 -0.02 -0.96 18.22
CA TRP A 169 -0.49 -1.28 16.88
C TRP A 169 -1.97 -1.60 16.91
N ILE A 170 -2.73 -1.05 15.94
CA ILE A 170 -4.17 -1.24 15.83
C ILE A 170 -4.52 -1.66 14.41
N TRP A 171 -5.31 -2.70 14.28
CA TRP A 171 -5.92 -3.14 13.02
C TRP A 171 -7.43 -2.95 13.09
N TYR A 172 -8.03 -2.66 11.97
CA TYR A 172 -9.45 -2.37 11.86
C TYR A 172 -10.12 -3.30 10.85
N TYR A 173 -11.40 -3.48 10.99
CA TYR A 173 -12.26 -4.03 9.93
C TYR A 173 -12.55 -2.95 8.89
N GLU A 174 -13.00 -3.34 7.68
CA GLU A 174 -13.40 -2.37 6.64
C GLU A 174 -14.53 -1.43 7.07
N THR A 175 -15.31 -1.83 8.07
CA THR A 175 -16.34 -1.00 8.71
C THR A 175 -15.78 0.12 9.60
N GLY A 176 -14.46 0.14 9.84
CA GLY A 176 -13.79 1.08 10.74
C GLY A 176 -13.80 0.65 12.23
N ILE A 177 -14.46 -0.45 12.59
CA ILE A 177 -14.42 -1.02 13.94
C ILE A 177 -13.05 -1.64 14.19
N LYS A 178 -12.52 -1.45 15.40
CA LYS A 178 -11.27 -2.11 15.81
C LYS A 178 -11.40 -3.62 15.71
N LYS A 179 -10.44 -4.26 15.06
CA LYS A 179 -10.31 -5.71 14.94
C LYS A 179 -9.33 -6.27 15.94
N GLU A 180 -8.20 -5.57 16.12
CA GLU A 180 -7.09 -6.01 16.94
C GLU A 180 -6.28 -4.83 17.45
N GLN A 181 -5.72 -4.95 18.66
CA GLN A 181 -4.78 -4.00 19.24
C GLN A 181 -3.76 -4.74 20.09
N THR A 182 -2.47 -4.43 19.90
CA THR A 182 -1.41 -4.95 20.74
C THR A 182 -0.28 -3.93 20.86
N ARG A 183 0.66 -4.18 21.77
CA ARG A 183 1.90 -3.42 21.90
C ARG A 183 3.08 -4.27 21.44
N PHE A 184 4.03 -3.62 20.76
CA PHE A 184 5.33 -4.19 20.44
C PHE A 184 6.45 -3.41 21.12
N VAL A 185 7.53 -4.12 21.42
CA VAL A 185 8.82 -3.58 21.84
C VAL A 185 9.87 -4.31 20.99
N ASP A 186 10.66 -3.58 20.22
CA ASP A 186 11.68 -4.16 19.34
C ASP A 186 11.18 -5.27 18.40
N GLY A 187 9.93 -5.19 17.94
CA GLY A 187 9.28 -6.17 17.07
C GLY A 187 8.70 -7.39 17.78
N GLN A 188 8.78 -7.46 19.12
CA GLN A 188 8.17 -8.52 19.91
C GLN A 188 6.92 -8.02 20.63
N GLN A 189 5.88 -8.85 20.69
CA GLN A 189 4.67 -8.51 21.43
C GLN A 189 4.99 -8.39 22.93
N ASP A 190 4.60 -7.27 23.53
CA ASP A 190 4.79 -6.97 24.95
C ASP A 190 3.61 -6.17 25.49
N GLY A 191 2.80 -6.78 26.34
CA GLY A 191 1.60 -6.18 26.89
C GLY A 191 0.31 -6.90 26.50
N LEU A 192 -0.80 -6.18 26.54
CA LEU A 192 -2.12 -6.72 26.22
C LEU A 192 -2.29 -6.85 24.70
N TRP A 193 -2.84 -7.99 24.29
CA TRP A 193 -3.37 -8.22 22.96
C TRP A 193 -4.89 -8.37 23.06
N LEU A 194 -5.59 -7.42 22.48
CA LEU A 194 -7.05 -7.33 22.47
C LEU A 194 -7.57 -7.61 21.05
N GLN A 195 -8.64 -8.37 20.95
CA GLN A 195 -9.34 -8.63 19.70
C GLN A 195 -10.84 -8.40 19.88
N TRP A 196 -11.49 -7.93 18.83
CA TRP A 196 -12.92 -7.66 18.79
C TRP A 196 -13.58 -8.38 17.61
N PHE A 197 -14.85 -8.62 17.73
CA PHE A 197 -15.73 -9.06 16.64
C PHE A 197 -16.12 -7.87 15.76
N THR A 198 -16.78 -8.14 14.64
CA THR A 198 -17.20 -7.13 13.66
C THR A 198 -18.27 -6.17 14.19
N ASP A 199 -19.00 -6.55 15.24
CA ASP A 199 -19.96 -5.71 15.96
C ASP A 199 -19.31 -4.86 17.08
N GLY A 200 -18.00 -5.02 17.31
CA GLY A 200 -17.24 -4.34 18.35
C GLY A 200 -17.24 -5.04 19.71
N ALA A 201 -17.92 -6.17 19.87
CA ALA A 201 -17.85 -6.96 21.10
C ALA A 201 -16.45 -7.58 21.28
N LYS A 202 -15.99 -7.69 22.54
CA LYS A 202 -14.68 -8.25 22.86
C LYS A 202 -14.64 -9.74 22.49
N LYS A 203 -13.65 -10.12 21.66
CA LYS A 203 -13.40 -11.50 21.22
C LYS A 203 -12.34 -12.20 22.04
N SER A 204 -11.24 -11.50 22.38
CA SER A 204 -10.21 -12.06 23.22
C SER A 204 -9.38 -10.98 23.91
N GLU A 205 -8.83 -11.36 25.07
CA GLU A 205 -7.84 -10.60 25.83
C GLU A 205 -6.73 -11.53 26.28
N ARG A 206 -5.51 -11.17 25.93
CA ARG A 206 -4.31 -11.96 26.17
C ARG A 206 -3.18 -11.03 26.56
N LYS A 207 -2.25 -11.53 27.37
CA LYS A 207 -1.03 -10.79 27.71
C LYS A 207 0.20 -11.52 27.22
N PHE A 208 1.15 -10.76 26.73
CA PHE A 208 2.49 -11.22 26.38
C PHE A 208 3.53 -10.44 27.19
N THR A 209 4.63 -11.08 27.49
CA THR A 209 5.81 -10.47 28.09
C THR A 209 7.03 -10.96 27.30
N ASN A 210 7.76 -10.04 26.66
CA ASN A 210 8.90 -10.36 25.78
C ASN A 210 8.57 -11.40 24.71
N GLY A 211 7.40 -11.33 24.08
CA GLY A 211 6.94 -12.26 23.05
C GLY A 211 6.37 -13.58 23.56
N GLU A 212 6.46 -13.87 24.84
CA GLU A 212 5.92 -15.09 25.44
C GLU A 212 4.54 -14.88 26.07
N ARG A 213 3.71 -15.93 26.00
CA ARG A 213 2.39 -15.94 26.67
C ARG A 213 2.55 -15.75 28.15
N ASP A 214 1.79 -14.84 28.74
CA ASP A 214 1.83 -14.54 30.17
C ASP A 214 0.44 -14.25 30.73
N SER A 215 0.27 -14.45 32.03
CA SER A 215 -0.96 -14.12 32.80
C SER A 215 -2.22 -14.79 32.25
N LEU A 216 -3.37 -14.19 32.54
CA LEU A 216 -4.68 -14.73 32.22
C LEU A 216 -5.04 -14.43 30.76
N TRP A 217 -5.44 -15.45 30.01
CA TRP A 217 -5.96 -15.38 28.67
C TRP A 217 -7.44 -15.72 28.69
N THR A 218 -8.28 -14.86 28.10
CA THR A 218 -9.71 -15.07 28.02
C THR A 218 -10.16 -14.84 26.57
N SER A 219 -11.08 -15.69 26.10
CA SER A 219 -11.82 -15.45 24.87
C SER A 219 -13.32 -15.62 25.11
N TRP A 220 -14.12 -14.98 24.26
CA TRP A 220 -15.57 -14.95 24.33
C TRP A 220 -16.18 -15.37 23.01
N TYR A 221 -17.43 -15.81 23.05
CA TYR A 221 -18.33 -15.94 21.90
C TYR A 221 -18.94 -14.57 21.57
N GLU A 222 -19.55 -14.45 20.39
CA GLU A 222 -20.20 -13.19 19.96
C GLU A 222 -21.36 -12.78 20.88
N ASN A 223 -22.05 -13.76 21.51
CA ASN A 223 -23.08 -13.49 22.50
C ASN A 223 -22.56 -13.00 23.87
N GLY A 224 -21.23 -12.78 24.01
CA GLY A 224 -20.59 -12.29 25.23
C GLY A 224 -20.26 -13.37 26.26
N ASN A 225 -20.71 -14.61 26.10
CA ASN A 225 -20.35 -15.69 27.01
C ASN A 225 -18.88 -16.09 26.84
N LYS A 226 -18.23 -16.46 27.95
CA LYS A 226 -16.85 -16.95 27.89
C LYS A 226 -16.78 -18.21 27.02
N LYS A 227 -15.73 -18.30 26.20
CA LYS A 227 -15.40 -19.45 25.38
C LYS A 227 -14.25 -20.27 25.95
N PHE A 228 -13.20 -19.57 26.40
CA PHE A 228 -12.00 -20.19 26.96
C PHE A 228 -11.32 -19.24 27.94
N GLN A 229 -10.72 -19.80 28.96
CA GLN A 229 -9.89 -19.08 29.93
C GLN A 229 -8.75 -19.97 30.40
N ALA A 230 -7.52 -19.45 30.43
CA ALA A 230 -6.34 -20.16 30.92
C ALA A 230 -5.30 -19.18 31.44
N THR A 231 -4.45 -19.63 32.34
CA THR A 231 -3.29 -18.87 32.83
C THR A 231 -2.03 -19.41 32.23
N TYR A 232 -1.14 -18.50 31.83
CA TYR A 232 0.18 -18.80 31.26
C TYR A 232 1.27 -18.13 32.08
N ALA A 233 2.45 -18.76 32.09
CA ALA A 233 3.68 -18.19 32.61
C ALA A 233 4.85 -18.68 31.71
N ASN A 234 5.72 -17.75 31.28
CA ASN A 234 6.88 -18.05 30.43
C ASN A 234 6.50 -18.93 29.23
N GLY A 235 5.44 -18.56 28.52
CA GLY A 235 4.96 -19.24 27.32
C GLY A 235 4.18 -20.54 27.54
N LYS A 236 4.20 -21.10 28.75
CA LYS A 236 3.58 -22.39 29.09
C LYS A 236 2.30 -22.22 29.88
N LEU A 237 1.39 -23.19 29.71
CA LEU A 237 0.18 -23.26 30.52
C LEU A 237 0.57 -23.45 32.01
N ASN A 238 0.07 -22.56 32.88
CA ASN A 238 0.34 -22.54 34.29
C ASN A 238 -0.96 -22.38 35.06
N GLY A 239 -1.36 -23.40 35.77
CA GLY A 239 -2.61 -23.41 36.52
C GLY A 239 -3.79 -23.98 35.73
N ASN A 240 -5.00 -23.55 36.13
CA ASN A 240 -6.25 -24.08 35.59
C ASN A 240 -6.60 -23.46 34.24
N TRP A 241 -7.22 -24.26 33.38
CA TRP A 241 -7.94 -23.75 32.24
C TRP A 241 -9.40 -24.24 32.25
N THR A 242 -10.27 -23.48 31.59
CA THR A 242 -11.70 -23.80 31.48
C THR A 242 -12.18 -23.44 30.07
N SER A 243 -12.98 -24.32 29.48
CA SER A 243 -13.72 -24.01 28.26
C SER A 243 -15.23 -24.11 28.51
N TRP A 244 -15.98 -23.32 27.79
CA TRP A 244 -17.43 -23.25 27.86
C TRP A 244 -18.06 -23.50 26.50
N TYR A 245 -19.29 -24.01 26.51
CA TYR A 245 -20.18 -23.94 25.37
C TYR A 245 -20.71 -22.52 25.19
N GLU A 246 -21.26 -22.23 24.05
CA GLU A 246 -21.79 -20.91 23.71
C GLU A 246 -22.96 -20.48 24.61
N ASN A 247 -23.71 -21.44 25.15
CA ASN A 247 -24.77 -21.20 26.17
C ASN A 247 -24.25 -20.91 27.57
N GLY A 248 -22.93 -20.81 27.76
CA GLY A 248 -22.28 -20.49 29.05
C GLY A 248 -22.06 -21.70 29.97
N ILE A 249 -22.48 -22.90 29.60
CA ILE A 249 -22.24 -24.12 30.38
C ILE A 249 -20.77 -24.56 30.22
N ILE A 250 -20.16 -24.98 31.33
CA ILE A 250 -18.78 -25.52 31.32
C ILE A 250 -18.74 -26.77 30.43
N LYS A 251 -17.88 -26.75 29.45
CA LYS A 251 -17.63 -27.88 28.53
C LYS A 251 -16.54 -28.79 29.09
N GLU A 252 -15.47 -28.18 29.56
CA GLU A 252 -14.29 -28.88 30.05
C GLU A 252 -13.53 -28.03 31.06
N LYS A 253 -12.96 -28.67 32.06
CA LYS A 253 -12.09 -28.04 33.05
C LYS A 253 -11.02 -29.04 33.45
N THR A 254 -9.74 -28.61 33.37
CA THR A 254 -8.64 -29.44 33.88
C THR A 254 -8.07 -28.88 35.20
N GLY A 255 -7.43 -29.79 35.96
CA GLY A 255 -6.65 -29.41 37.13
C GLY A 255 -5.38 -28.65 36.80
N SER A 256 -4.77 -28.10 37.83
CA SER A 256 -3.56 -27.26 37.69
C SER A 256 -2.36 -28.01 37.16
N TYR A 257 -1.71 -27.40 36.18
CA TYR A 257 -0.31 -27.72 35.83
C TYR A 257 0.59 -26.76 36.63
N SER A 258 1.58 -27.28 37.28
CA SER A 258 2.64 -26.54 37.98
C SER A 258 3.92 -26.53 37.18
#